data_32965f88d802588296163e4ee2adfba9
#
_entry.id   32965f88d802588296163e4ee2adfba9
#
_cell.length_a   1.000
_cell.length_b   1.000
_cell.length_c   1.000
_cell.angle_alpha   90.00
_cell.angle_beta   90.00
_cell.angle_gamma   90.00
#
_symmetry.space_group_name_H-M   'P 1'
#
loop_
_entity.id
_entity.type
_entity.pdbx_description
1 polymer ?
#
loop_
_entity_poly.entity_id
_entity_poly.type
_entity_poly.pdbx_seq_one_letter_code
_entity_poly.pdbx_strand_id
1 'polypeptide(L)'
;MNANKGINKRMVVGLGMTGLSAARWCQRQGYAFDLCDTRSELKNADVIRSGFIGSELFYGEAFSADLLKKYDQLIVSPGVALALPEIQQAIAAGVEITGDIDLFKQTCNKPVIAITGSNGKSTVTTLVGELLQAAGKSVAVGGNIGVPALDLPE
;
A
#
# COMPACT_ATOMS: atom_id res chain seq x y z
N MET A 1 17.27 -13.86 -6.60
CA MET A 1 18.07 -13.38 -5.45
C MET A 1 17.94 -11.88 -5.40
N ASN A 2 16.92 -11.34 -4.73
CA ASN A 2 16.82 -9.90 -4.48
C ASN A 2 17.55 -9.64 -3.17
N ALA A 3 18.72 -9.02 -3.31
CA ALA A 3 19.43 -8.46 -2.17
C ALA A 3 18.50 -7.45 -1.49
N ASN A 4 18.04 -7.79 -0.30
CA ASN A 4 17.41 -6.86 0.64
C ASN A 4 18.48 -5.81 0.98
N LYS A 5 18.68 -4.81 0.14
CA LYS A 5 19.37 -3.58 0.55
C LYS A 5 18.62 -3.13 1.78
N GLY A 6 19.29 -3.03 2.92
CA GLY A 6 18.67 -2.77 4.21
C GLY A 6 17.75 -1.55 4.16
N ILE A 7 16.47 -1.78 3.88
CA ILE A 7 15.43 -0.76 3.91
C ILE A 7 15.18 -0.45 5.38
N ASN A 8 15.71 0.67 5.85
CA ASN A 8 15.62 1.08 7.25
C ASN A 8 14.38 1.91 7.51
N LYS A 9 13.96 2.74 6.55
CA LYS A 9 12.83 3.66 6.73
C LYS A 9 11.95 3.72 5.49
N ARG A 10 10.63 3.56 5.69
CA ARG A 10 9.62 3.59 4.63
C ARG A 10 8.74 4.81 4.76
N MET A 11 8.19 5.27 3.63
CA MET A 11 7.10 6.25 3.59
C MET A 11 5.89 5.63 2.90
N VAL A 12 4.75 5.65 3.56
CA VAL A 12 3.47 5.31 2.92
C VAL A 12 2.88 6.57 2.31
N VAL A 13 2.65 6.56 0.99
CA VAL A 13 2.20 7.72 0.21
C VAL A 13 0.75 7.52 -0.25
N GLY A 14 -0.13 8.41 0.18
CA GLY A 14 -1.57 8.37 -0.08
C GLY A 14 -2.34 7.54 0.95
N LEU A 15 -3.09 8.22 1.82
CA LEU A 15 -3.74 7.64 3.00
C LEU A 15 -5.23 7.39 2.77
N GLY A 16 -5.57 6.79 1.63
CA GLY A 16 -6.84 6.12 1.38
C GLY A 16 -6.89 4.73 2.03
N MET A 17 -7.90 3.93 1.71
CA MET A 17 -8.06 2.58 2.26
C MET A 17 -6.82 1.71 2.04
N THR A 18 -6.27 1.71 0.82
CA THR A 18 -5.08 0.93 0.46
C THR A 18 -3.84 1.40 1.21
N GLY A 19 -3.61 2.72 1.30
CA GLY A 19 -2.45 3.26 2.03
C GLY A 19 -2.52 2.98 3.52
N LEU A 20 -3.70 3.13 4.14
CA LEU A 20 -3.87 2.76 5.55
C LEU A 20 -3.71 1.25 5.78
N SER A 21 -4.09 0.41 4.83
CA SER A 21 -3.81 -1.03 4.85
C SER A 21 -2.30 -1.30 4.79
N ALA A 22 -1.56 -0.61 3.92
CA ALA A 22 -0.11 -0.71 3.86
C ALA A 22 0.57 -0.23 5.15
N ALA A 23 0.06 0.83 5.77
CA ALA A 23 0.56 1.30 7.06
C ALA A 23 0.33 0.27 8.19
N ARG A 24 -0.86 -0.34 8.26
CA ARG A 24 -1.13 -1.45 9.18
C ARG A 24 -0.23 -2.65 8.93
N TRP A 25 0.02 -2.95 7.65
CA TRP A 25 0.95 -4.01 7.29
C TRP A 25 2.38 -3.71 7.78
N CYS A 26 2.91 -2.49 7.56
CA CYS A 26 4.21 -2.08 8.09
C CYS A 26 4.27 -2.22 9.62
N GLN A 27 3.20 -1.83 10.32
CA GLN A 27 3.09 -1.94 11.78
C GLN A 27 3.12 -3.42 12.23
N ARG A 28 2.38 -4.30 11.55
CA ARG A 28 2.41 -5.76 11.86
C ARG A 28 3.77 -6.38 11.61
N GLN A 29 4.50 -5.91 10.60
CA GLN A 29 5.84 -6.40 10.28
C GLN A 29 6.94 -5.78 11.15
N GLY A 30 6.61 -4.82 12.01
CA GLY A 30 7.58 -4.12 12.87
C GLY A 30 8.53 -3.21 12.10
N TYR A 31 8.16 -2.73 10.90
CA TYR A 31 8.97 -1.82 10.11
C TYR A 31 8.86 -0.38 10.60
N ALA A 32 9.95 0.37 10.52
CA ALA A 32 9.94 1.82 10.70
C ALA A 32 9.33 2.48 9.47
N PHE A 33 8.30 3.30 9.66
CA PHE A 33 7.62 4.01 8.59
C PHE A 33 7.01 5.31 9.06
N ASP A 34 6.83 6.22 8.10
CA ASP A 34 6.04 7.42 8.24
C ASP A 34 4.94 7.48 7.18
N LEU A 35 4.06 8.44 7.29
CA LEU A 35 2.85 8.57 6.51
C LEU A 35 2.83 9.91 5.79
N CYS A 36 2.46 9.92 4.51
CA CYS A 36 2.19 11.19 3.84
C CYS A 36 1.00 11.10 2.88
N ASP A 37 0.41 12.25 2.63
CA ASP A 37 -0.70 12.40 1.68
C ASP A 37 -0.50 13.64 0.82
N THR A 38 -0.93 13.55 -0.44
CA THR A 38 -0.84 14.66 -1.40
C THR A 38 -1.92 15.73 -1.20
N ARG A 39 -2.96 15.44 -0.42
CA ARG A 39 -4.05 16.37 -0.13
C ARG A 39 -3.58 17.49 0.80
N SER A 40 -4.08 18.70 0.57
CA SER A 40 -3.79 19.86 1.41
C SER A 40 -4.38 19.73 2.82
N GLU A 41 -5.47 18.98 2.96
CA GLU A 41 -6.15 18.74 4.24
C GLU A 41 -6.51 17.27 4.41
N LEU A 42 -6.37 16.77 5.63
CA LEU A 42 -6.78 15.43 6.04
C LEU A 42 -7.79 15.54 7.17
N LYS A 43 -9.08 15.33 6.87
CA LYS A 43 -10.17 15.40 7.87
C LYS A 43 -10.02 14.42 9.02
N ASN A 44 -9.31 13.32 8.83
CA ASN A 44 -9.08 12.25 9.79
C ASN A 44 -7.63 12.19 10.30
N ALA A 45 -6.87 13.29 10.22
CA ALA A 45 -5.46 13.33 10.61
C ALA A 45 -5.22 12.86 12.05
N ASP A 46 -6.08 13.26 13.00
CA ASP A 46 -5.94 12.88 14.41
C ASP A 46 -6.20 11.37 14.63
N VAL A 47 -7.15 10.80 13.89
CA VAL A 47 -7.42 9.35 13.92
C VAL A 47 -6.22 8.59 13.37
N ILE A 48 -5.63 9.08 12.29
CA ILE A 48 -4.43 8.47 11.70
C ILE A 48 -3.26 8.55 12.69
N ARG A 49 -2.99 9.72 13.28
CA ARG A 49 -1.92 9.88 14.28
C ARG A 49 -2.09 8.96 15.49
N SER A 50 -3.30 8.83 15.98
CA SER A 50 -3.59 7.95 17.12
C SER A 50 -3.48 6.46 16.78
N GLY A 51 -3.75 6.10 15.54
CA GLY A 51 -3.65 4.71 15.05
C GLY A 51 -2.22 4.23 14.77
N PHE A 52 -1.30 5.16 14.50
CA PHE A 52 0.09 4.86 14.11
C PHE A 52 1.08 5.61 15.00
N ILE A 53 1.05 5.30 16.30
CA ILE A 53 1.94 5.93 17.31
C ILE A 53 3.40 5.63 16.95
N GLY A 54 4.23 6.67 16.91
CA GLY A 54 5.65 6.58 16.55
C GLY A 54 5.96 6.83 15.07
N SER A 55 4.93 6.98 14.24
CA SER A 55 5.06 7.43 12.83
C SER A 55 4.71 8.91 12.71
N GLU A 56 5.47 9.65 11.91
CA GLU A 56 5.14 11.03 11.57
C GLU A 56 4.12 11.08 10.43
N LEU A 57 3.27 12.10 10.44
CA LEU A 57 2.24 12.32 9.42
C LEU A 57 2.45 13.66 8.72
N PHE A 58 2.71 13.61 7.42
CA PHE A 58 2.95 14.74 6.54
C PHE A 58 1.82 14.89 5.51
N TYR A 59 1.37 16.11 5.25
CA TYR A 59 0.40 16.40 4.18
C TYR A 59 0.44 17.90 3.79
N GLY A 60 -0.24 18.27 2.71
CA GLY A 60 -0.22 19.63 2.22
C GLY A 60 1.17 20.06 1.76
N GLU A 61 1.61 21.22 2.19
CA GLU A 61 2.93 21.79 1.83
C GLU A 61 4.12 20.94 2.30
N ALA A 62 3.91 20.06 3.28
CA ALA A 62 4.95 19.13 3.73
C ALA A 62 5.24 18.02 2.71
N PHE A 63 4.33 17.72 1.78
CA PHE A 63 4.56 16.78 0.70
C PHE A 63 5.55 17.39 -0.32
N SER A 64 6.78 16.91 -0.32
CA SER A 64 7.84 17.45 -1.17
C SER A 64 8.85 16.39 -1.56
N ALA A 65 9.57 16.62 -2.66
CA ALA A 65 10.63 15.73 -3.09
C ALA A 65 11.74 15.59 -2.04
N ASP A 66 12.07 16.65 -1.33
CA ASP A 66 13.11 16.63 -0.29
C ASP A 66 12.68 15.84 0.94
N LEU A 67 11.39 15.78 1.24
CA LEU A 67 10.85 14.85 2.22
C LEU A 67 11.03 13.41 1.74
N LEU A 68 10.54 13.09 0.53
CA LEU A 68 10.50 11.73 0.01
C LEU A 68 11.90 11.12 -0.16
N LYS A 69 12.90 11.91 -0.52
CA LYS A 69 14.30 11.50 -0.66
C LYS A 69 14.97 11.03 0.65
N LYS A 70 14.35 11.31 1.80
CA LYS A 70 14.86 10.86 3.12
C LYS A 70 14.56 9.41 3.44
N TYR A 71 13.80 8.75 2.58
CA TYR A 71 13.34 7.36 2.77
C TYR A 71 14.01 6.42 1.79
N ASP A 72 14.16 5.17 2.21
CA ASP A 72 14.74 4.12 1.37
C ASP A 72 13.70 3.58 0.39
N GLN A 73 12.42 3.56 0.81
CA GLN A 73 11.32 3.01 0.03
C GLN A 73 10.03 3.83 0.22
N LEU A 74 9.33 4.08 -0.88
CA LEU A 74 7.98 4.63 -0.88
C LEU A 74 6.98 3.52 -1.23
N ILE A 75 5.98 3.35 -0.36
CA ILE A 75 4.82 2.48 -0.61
C ILE A 75 3.72 3.38 -1.13
N VAL A 76 3.51 3.37 -2.44
CA VAL A 76 2.62 4.33 -3.11
C VAL A 76 1.26 3.69 -3.36
N SER A 77 0.20 4.33 -2.83
CA SER A 77 -1.18 3.90 -3.07
C SER A 77 -1.57 4.07 -4.54
N PRO A 78 -2.43 3.20 -5.11
CA PRO A 78 -2.86 3.28 -6.52
C PRO A 78 -3.54 4.59 -6.90
N GLY A 79 -4.12 5.30 -5.92
CA GLY A 79 -4.75 6.61 -6.13
C GLY A 79 -3.77 7.78 -6.28
N VAL A 80 -2.48 7.56 -6.05
CA VAL A 80 -1.43 8.58 -6.19
C VAL A 80 -0.71 8.37 -7.52
N ALA A 81 -0.69 9.41 -8.36
CA ALA A 81 -0.04 9.34 -9.66
C ALA A 81 1.49 9.26 -9.49
N LEU A 82 2.11 8.21 -9.98
CA LEU A 82 3.57 8.08 -9.98
C LEU A 82 4.28 9.19 -10.79
N ALA A 83 3.55 9.82 -11.72
CA ALA A 83 4.06 10.93 -12.53
C ALA A 83 4.20 12.26 -11.77
N LEU A 84 3.82 12.33 -10.49
CA LEU A 84 4.02 13.53 -9.68
C LEU A 84 5.51 13.90 -9.62
N PRO A 85 5.86 15.19 -9.82
CA PRO A 85 7.26 15.64 -9.86
C PRO A 85 8.06 15.25 -8.62
N GLU A 86 7.44 15.28 -7.45
CA GLU A 86 8.05 14.93 -6.16
C GLU A 86 8.46 13.46 -6.12
N ILE A 87 7.59 12.57 -6.61
CA ILE A 87 7.84 11.13 -6.68
C ILE A 87 8.91 10.85 -7.74
N GLN A 88 8.83 11.47 -8.91
CA GLN A 88 9.83 11.30 -9.96
C GLN A 88 11.24 11.75 -9.52
N GLN A 89 11.33 12.83 -8.76
CA GLN A 89 12.60 13.27 -8.19
C GLN A 89 13.13 12.29 -7.12
N ALA A 90 12.26 11.68 -6.33
CA ALA A 90 12.66 10.64 -5.38
C ALA A 90 13.18 9.39 -6.11
N ILE A 91 12.50 8.95 -7.18
CA ILE A 91 12.94 7.84 -8.04
C ILE A 91 14.32 8.15 -8.64
N ALA A 92 14.51 9.35 -9.19
CA ALA A 92 15.78 9.78 -9.76
C ALA A 92 16.91 9.82 -8.72
N ALA A 93 16.58 10.02 -7.45
CA ALA A 93 17.54 9.96 -6.33
C ALA A 93 17.80 8.52 -5.83
N GLY A 94 17.16 7.50 -6.42
CA GLY A 94 17.38 6.10 -6.09
C GLY A 94 16.45 5.55 -5.00
N VAL A 95 15.39 6.26 -4.62
CA VAL A 95 14.38 5.77 -3.68
C VAL A 95 13.56 4.66 -4.35
N GLU A 96 13.41 3.53 -3.68
CA GLU A 96 12.66 2.39 -4.19
C GLU A 96 11.14 2.67 -4.14
N ILE A 97 10.43 2.30 -5.18
CA ILE A 97 8.97 2.40 -5.22
C ILE A 97 8.36 1.00 -5.18
N THR A 98 7.34 0.83 -4.35
CA THR A 98 6.56 -0.39 -4.28
C THR A 98 5.07 -0.07 -4.12
N GLY A 99 4.21 -1.05 -4.42
CA GLY A 99 2.77 -0.97 -4.20
C GLY A 99 2.29 -2.04 -3.22
N ASP A 100 1.03 -1.96 -2.84
CA ASP A 100 0.37 -2.91 -1.94
C ASP A 100 0.40 -4.34 -2.47
N ILE A 101 0.20 -4.54 -3.78
CA ILE A 101 0.20 -5.86 -4.41
C ILE A 101 1.60 -6.47 -4.44
N ASP A 102 2.65 -5.67 -4.62
CA ASP A 102 4.02 -6.17 -4.55
C ASP A 102 4.38 -6.63 -3.13
N LEU A 103 3.95 -5.88 -2.12
CA LEU A 103 4.12 -6.26 -0.71
C LEU A 103 3.30 -7.52 -0.38
N PHE A 104 2.05 -7.59 -0.84
CA PHE A 104 1.21 -8.78 -0.67
C PHE A 104 1.86 -10.02 -1.27
N LYS A 105 2.38 -9.92 -2.50
CA LYS A 105 3.09 -11.02 -3.17
C LYS A 105 4.32 -11.49 -2.41
N GLN A 106 5.02 -10.61 -1.69
CA GLN A 106 6.20 -10.96 -0.91
C GLN A 106 5.85 -11.76 0.36
N THR A 107 4.66 -11.57 0.91
CA THR A 107 4.24 -12.16 2.19
C THR A 107 3.21 -13.27 2.05
N CYS A 108 2.44 -13.29 0.97
CA CYS A 108 1.41 -14.30 0.74
C CYS A 108 2.01 -15.62 0.29
N ASN A 109 1.87 -16.67 1.11
CA ASN A 109 2.30 -18.04 0.82
C ASN A 109 1.17 -18.95 0.31
N LYS A 110 -0.02 -18.38 0.08
CA LYS A 110 -1.20 -19.12 -0.42
C LYS A 110 -1.29 -19.02 -1.94
N PRO A 111 -1.97 -19.97 -2.60
CA PRO A 111 -2.30 -19.83 -4.00
C PRO A 111 -3.11 -18.55 -4.27
N VAL A 112 -2.70 -17.78 -5.26
CA VAL A 112 -3.36 -16.51 -5.63
C VAL A 112 -3.89 -16.60 -7.04
N ILE A 113 -5.16 -16.23 -7.23
CA ILE A 113 -5.78 -16.01 -8.54
C ILE A 113 -5.88 -14.51 -8.75
N ALA A 114 -5.05 -13.97 -9.63
CA ALA A 114 -5.05 -12.55 -9.97
C ALA A 114 -5.97 -12.30 -11.17
N ILE A 115 -6.92 -11.35 -11.02
CA ILE A 115 -7.89 -10.99 -12.04
C ILE A 115 -7.69 -9.52 -12.40
N THR A 116 -7.38 -9.26 -13.67
CA THR A 116 -7.23 -7.92 -14.23
C THR A 116 -8.04 -7.78 -15.50
N GLY A 117 -8.18 -6.58 -16.03
CA GLY A 117 -8.91 -6.28 -17.27
C GLY A 117 -9.53 -4.88 -17.26
N SER A 118 -10.08 -4.46 -18.40
CA SER A 118 -10.74 -3.15 -18.52
C SER A 118 -12.11 -3.13 -17.85
N ASN A 119 -12.94 -4.17 -18.07
CA ASN A 119 -14.31 -4.27 -17.58
C ASN A 119 -14.56 -5.63 -16.92
N GLY A 120 -15.59 -5.72 -16.06
CA GLY A 120 -16.05 -6.97 -15.47
C GLY A 120 -15.17 -7.59 -14.39
N LYS A 121 -14.03 -6.98 -14.04
CA LYS A 121 -13.11 -7.51 -13.02
C LYS A 121 -13.81 -7.88 -11.72
N SER A 122 -14.59 -6.97 -11.16
CA SER A 122 -15.29 -7.19 -9.89
C SER A 122 -16.26 -8.36 -9.97
N THR A 123 -17.05 -8.44 -11.05
CA THR A 123 -17.99 -9.53 -11.27
C THR A 123 -17.29 -10.88 -11.37
N VAL A 124 -16.22 -10.95 -12.17
CA VAL A 124 -15.44 -12.19 -12.34
C VAL A 124 -14.78 -12.58 -11.02
N THR A 125 -14.23 -11.62 -10.28
CA THR A 125 -13.58 -11.88 -8.97
C THR A 125 -14.59 -12.45 -7.97
N THR A 126 -15.79 -11.87 -7.88
CA THR A 126 -16.86 -12.37 -7.01
C THR A 126 -17.27 -13.79 -7.42
N LEU A 127 -17.53 -14.01 -8.70
CA LEU A 127 -17.94 -15.31 -9.22
C LEU A 127 -16.88 -16.40 -8.95
N VAL A 128 -15.61 -16.12 -9.20
CA VAL A 128 -14.51 -17.06 -8.90
C VAL A 128 -14.46 -17.37 -7.41
N GLY A 129 -14.63 -16.38 -6.55
CA GLY A 129 -14.70 -16.56 -5.10
C GLY A 129 -15.83 -17.49 -4.69
N GLU A 130 -17.04 -17.27 -5.20
CA GLU A 130 -18.23 -18.10 -4.94
C GLU A 130 -18.07 -19.55 -5.43
N LEU A 131 -17.53 -19.74 -6.63
CA LEU A 131 -17.27 -21.07 -7.20
C LEU A 131 -16.25 -21.86 -6.35
N LEU A 132 -15.18 -21.21 -5.90
CA LEU A 132 -14.20 -21.86 -5.04
C LEU A 132 -14.77 -22.20 -3.67
N GLN A 133 -15.58 -21.33 -3.07
CA GLN A 133 -16.29 -21.60 -1.83
C GLN A 133 -17.26 -22.78 -1.98
N ALA A 134 -18.05 -22.82 -3.07
CA ALA A 134 -18.93 -23.93 -3.39
C ALA A 134 -18.17 -25.25 -3.59
N ALA A 135 -16.93 -25.20 -4.07
CA ALA A 135 -16.02 -26.34 -4.16
C ALA A 135 -15.32 -26.69 -2.83
N GLY A 136 -15.77 -26.13 -1.70
CA GLY A 136 -15.25 -26.43 -0.37
C GLY A 136 -13.86 -25.83 -0.07
N LYS A 137 -13.41 -24.82 -0.83
CA LYS A 137 -12.14 -24.13 -0.57
C LYS A 137 -12.35 -22.97 0.39
N SER A 138 -11.36 -22.76 1.28
CA SER A 138 -11.27 -21.52 2.04
C SER A 138 -10.72 -20.41 1.14
N VAL A 139 -11.47 -19.36 0.93
CA VAL A 139 -11.15 -18.29 -0.03
C VAL A 139 -11.31 -16.93 0.63
N ALA A 140 -10.30 -16.09 0.48
CA ALA A 140 -10.37 -14.67 0.76
C ALA A 140 -10.39 -13.90 -0.57
N VAL A 141 -11.31 -12.95 -0.69
CA VAL A 141 -11.46 -12.09 -1.88
C VAL A 141 -11.19 -10.66 -1.48
N GLY A 142 -10.29 -9.99 -2.20
CA GLY A 142 -9.95 -8.60 -1.90
C GLY A 142 -9.01 -7.99 -2.95
N GLY A 143 -8.49 -6.83 -2.62
CA GLY A 143 -7.64 -6.01 -3.50
C GLY A 143 -8.28 -4.66 -3.79
N ASN A 144 -8.53 -4.33 -5.05
CA ASN A 144 -9.21 -3.08 -5.42
C ASN A 144 -10.73 -3.09 -5.17
N ILE A 145 -11.26 -4.21 -4.70
CA ILE A 145 -12.66 -4.37 -4.28
C ILE A 145 -12.71 -4.99 -2.87
N GLY A 146 -13.64 -4.53 -2.06
CA GLY A 146 -13.82 -5.06 -0.70
C GLY A 146 -12.62 -4.76 0.20
N VAL A 147 -12.03 -5.80 0.76
CA VAL A 147 -10.90 -5.70 1.68
C VAL A 147 -9.59 -5.46 0.91
N PRO A 148 -8.75 -4.48 1.27
CA PRO A 148 -7.42 -4.32 0.69
C PRO A 148 -6.59 -5.60 0.80
N ALA A 149 -5.74 -5.86 -0.20
CA ALA A 149 -4.97 -7.12 -0.27
C ALA A 149 -4.14 -7.40 1.00
N LEU A 150 -3.50 -6.37 1.56
CA LEU A 150 -2.67 -6.49 2.76
C LEU A 150 -3.46 -6.65 4.07
N ASP A 151 -4.78 -6.49 4.05
CA ASP A 151 -5.67 -6.75 5.19
C ASP A 151 -6.40 -8.09 5.07
N LEU A 152 -6.16 -8.87 4.01
CA LEU A 152 -6.71 -10.22 3.87
C LEU A 152 -6.12 -11.15 4.95
N PRO A 153 -6.91 -12.10 5.46
CA PRO A 153 -6.42 -13.08 6.44
C PRO A 153 -5.30 -13.95 5.84
N GLU A 154 -4.29 -14.22 6.63
CA GLU A 154 -3.15 -15.10 6.30
C GLU A 154 -3.53 -16.58 6.20
#